data_4c496b8790ef6ed9a556c31d0ce6c466
#
_entry.id   4c496b8790ef6ed9a556c31d0ce6c466
#
_cell.length_a   1.000
_cell.length_b   1.000
_cell.length_c   1.000
_cell.angle_alpha   90.00
_cell.angle_beta   90.00
_cell.angle_gamma   90.00
#
_symmetry.space_group_name_H-M   'P 1'
#
loop_
_entity.id
_entity.type
_entity.pdbx_description
1 polymer ?
#
loop_
_entity_poly.entity_id
_entity_poly.type
_entity_poly.pdbx_seq_one_letter_code
_entity_poly.pdbx_strand_id
1 'polypeptide(L)'
;KVFIPEDLKFLKTLIQQVGTTKKGMPVYSIPKEIQLTKKDASKLKLLAKSIKKQKGRVKWGALITIIALFTIIIGIITLTKNIIAKKVIVNTCESIFEAKCDIGYVNISLFDSSFKLKNLEIANKDEPMKNLISIESINLDFDLVQLLRARFVADELSIMKVETNTDRKYSGDISEKI
;
A
#
# COMPACT_ATOMS: atom_id res chain seq x y z
N LYS A 1 -11.79 -21.61 -23.00
CA LYS A 1 -12.09 -22.04 -24.38
C LYS A 1 -13.06 -21.05 -24.99
N VAL A 2 -12.66 -20.42 -26.11
CA VAL A 2 -13.43 -19.34 -26.76
C VAL A 2 -14.54 -19.90 -27.64
N PHE A 3 -14.33 -21.09 -28.19
CA PHE A 3 -15.27 -21.76 -29.09
C PHE A 3 -15.54 -23.20 -28.70
N ILE A 4 -16.75 -23.64 -28.95
CA ILE A 4 -17.12 -25.05 -28.91
C ILE A 4 -16.50 -25.74 -30.13
N PRO A 5 -16.14 -27.04 -30.10
CA PRO A 5 -15.54 -27.73 -31.22
C PRO A 5 -16.31 -27.61 -32.55
N GLU A 6 -17.62 -27.52 -32.48
CA GLU A 6 -18.52 -27.33 -33.63
C GLU A 6 -18.39 -25.95 -34.26
N ASP A 7 -18.17 -24.88 -33.44
CA ASP A 7 -17.96 -23.53 -33.94
C ASP A 7 -16.61 -23.41 -34.65
N LEU A 8 -15.59 -24.11 -34.13
CA LEU A 8 -14.27 -24.18 -34.81
C LEU A 8 -14.34 -24.92 -36.12
N LYS A 9 -15.12 -26.04 -36.24
CA LYS A 9 -15.34 -26.73 -37.50
C LYS A 9 -16.02 -25.79 -38.49
N PHE A 10 -17.10 -25.10 -38.07
CA PHE A 10 -17.81 -24.15 -38.93
C PHE A 10 -16.88 -23.01 -39.40
N LEU A 11 -16.09 -22.41 -38.51
CA LEU A 11 -15.13 -21.36 -38.91
C LEU A 11 -14.07 -21.87 -39.91
N LYS A 12 -13.58 -23.10 -39.71
CA LYS A 12 -12.62 -23.73 -40.64
C LYS A 12 -13.16 -23.98 -42.04
N THR A 13 -14.48 -24.15 -42.20
CA THR A 13 -15.10 -24.27 -43.51
C THR A 13 -15.19 -22.95 -44.27
N LEU A 14 -15.13 -21.84 -43.55
CA LEU A 14 -15.26 -20.47 -44.12
C LEU A 14 -13.93 -19.80 -44.39
N ILE A 15 -12.82 -20.32 -43.88
CA ILE A 15 -11.50 -19.74 -44.02
C ILE A 15 -10.54 -20.71 -44.74
N GLN A 16 -9.71 -20.17 -45.64
CA GLN A 16 -8.65 -20.92 -46.29
C GLN A 16 -7.29 -20.38 -45.85
N GLN A 17 -6.34 -21.29 -45.63
CA GLN A 17 -4.97 -20.89 -45.36
C GLN A 17 -4.32 -20.41 -46.66
N VAL A 18 -3.92 -19.16 -46.70
CA VAL A 18 -3.35 -18.51 -47.90
C VAL A 18 -1.82 -18.46 -47.85
N GLY A 19 -1.24 -18.65 -46.67
CA GLY A 19 0.22 -18.59 -46.51
C GLY A 19 0.65 -18.68 -45.06
N THR A 20 1.94 -18.39 -44.84
CA THR A 20 2.54 -18.29 -43.51
C THR A 20 3.24 -16.95 -43.34
N THR A 21 3.17 -16.36 -42.18
CA THR A 21 3.89 -15.13 -41.84
C THR A 21 5.39 -15.42 -41.70
N LYS A 22 6.25 -14.41 -41.81
CA LYS A 22 7.72 -14.51 -41.57
C LYS A 22 8.10 -15.20 -40.24
N LYS A 23 7.16 -15.28 -39.27
CA LYS A 23 7.30 -15.97 -37.99
C LYS A 23 6.71 -17.39 -37.96
N GLY A 24 6.40 -17.98 -39.12
CA GLY A 24 5.86 -19.34 -39.21
C GLY A 24 4.37 -19.50 -38.85
N MET A 25 3.65 -18.41 -38.55
CA MET A 25 2.23 -18.50 -38.23
C MET A 25 1.35 -18.55 -39.48
N PRO A 26 0.33 -19.44 -39.53
CA PRO A 26 -0.56 -19.57 -40.68
C PRO A 26 -1.42 -18.30 -40.86
N VAL A 27 -1.50 -17.80 -42.07
CA VAL A 27 -2.38 -16.70 -42.46
C VAL A 27 -3.61 -17.27 -43.15
N TYR A 28 -4.78 -16.88 -42.66
CA TYR A 28 -6.07 -17.30 -43.19
C TYR A 28 -6.78 -16.16 -43.90
N SER A 29 -7.47 -16.43 -44.99
CA SER A 29 -8.32 -15.50 -45.70
C SER A 29 -9.69 -16.09 -45.96
N ILE A 30 -10.67 -15.23 -46.16
CA ILE A 30 -12.02 -15.63 -46.58
C ILE A 30 -12.07 -15.51 -48.08
N PRO A 31 -12.38 -16.58 -48.82
CA PRO A 31 -12.52 -16.53 -50.29
C PRO A 31 -13.64 -15.55 -50.65
N LYS A 32 -13.44 -14.78 -51.74
CA LYS A 32 -14.40 -13.73 -52.17
C LYS A 32 -15.75 -14.29 -52.69
N GLU A 33 -15.80 -15.59 -53.00
CA GLU A 33 -16.97 -16.24 -53.62
C GLU A 33 -17.83 -17.06 -52.66
N ILE A 34 -17.62 -16.97 -51.34
CA ILE A 34 -18.44 -17.72 -50.38
C ILE A 34 -19.85 -17.11 -50.32
N GLN A 35 -20.85 -17.86 -50.84
CA GLN A 35 -22.24 -17.54 -50.64
C GLN A 35 -22.66 -17.98 -49.23
N LEU A 36 -22.77 -17.02 -48.32
CA LEU A 36 -23.26 -17.27 -46.96
C LEU A 36 -24.78 -17.38 -46.95
N THR A 37 -25.32 -18.49 -46.43
CA THR A 37 -26.74 -18.57 -46.14
C THR A 37 -27.13 -17.65 -45.00
N LYS A 38 -28.43 -17.25 -44.96
CA LYS A 38 -28.95 -16.40 -43.83
C LYS A 38 -28.66 -17.01 -42.47
N LYS A 39 -28.66 -18.34 -42.33
CA LYS A 39 -28.33 -19.07 -41.10
C LYS A 39 -26.86 -18.92 -40.74
N ASP A 40 -25.97 -19.00 -41.71
CA ASP A 40 -24.51 -18.84 -41.49
C ASP A 40 -24.14 -17.43 -41.09
N ALA A 41 -24.77 -16.42 -41.72
CA ALA A 41 -24.59 -15.03 -41.36
C ALA A 41 -25.06 -14.77 -39.92
N SER A 42 -26.18 -15.34 -39.50
CA SER A 42 -26.68 -15.21 -38.11
C SER A 42 -25.75 -15.90 -37.12
N LYS A 43 -25.23 -17.07 -37.44
CA LYS A 43 -24.27 -17.81 -36.61
C LYS A 43 -22.95 -17.05 -36.46
N LEU A 44 -22.42 -16.49 -37.54
CA LEU A 44 -21.21 -15.63 -37.52
C LEU A 44 -21.43 -14.39 -36.66
N LYS A 45 -22.60 -13.75 -36.74
CA LYS A 45 -22.93 -12.58 -35.91
C LYS A 45 -22.98 -12.91 -34.43
N LEU A 46 -23.51 -14.08 -34.05
CA LEU A 46 -23.50 -14.58 -32.67
C LEU A 46 -22.08 -14.88 -32.19
N LEU A 47 -21.25 -15.53 -33.01
CA LEU A 47 -19.85 -15.82 -32.69
C LEU A 47 -19.05 -14.52 -32.54
N ALA A 48 -19.21 -13.55 -33.43
CA ALA A 48 -18.56 -12.25 -33.33
C ALA A 48 -18.99 -11.50 -32.05
N LYS A 49 -20.28 -11.60 -31.67
CA LYS A 49 -20.78 -11.00 -30.43
C LYS A 49 -20.19 -11.69 -29.19
N SER A 50 -20.01 -13.01 -29.22
CA SER A 50 -19.40 -13.76 -28.12
C SER A 50 -17.92 -13.41 -27.94
N ILE A 51 -17.16 -13.29 -29.04
CA ILE A 51 -15.74 -12.84 -29.02
C ILE A 51 -15.63 -11.42 -28.47
N LYS A 52 -16.49 -10.51 -28.93
CA LYS A 52 -16.52 -9.11 -28.48
C LYS A 52 -16.85 -9.01 -26.98
N LYS A 53 -17.68 -9.92 -26.47
CA LYS A 53 -18.04 -10.00 -25.04
C LYS A 53 -16.89 -10.56 -24.18
N GLN A 54 -16.05 -11.46 -24.76
CA GLN A 54 -14.91 -12.06 -24.07
C GLN A 54 -13.65 -11.19 -24.10
N LYS A 55 -13.50 -10.25 -25.04
CA LYS A 55 -12.52 -9.17 -24.91
C LYS A 55 -12.94 -8.35 -23.70
N GLY A 56 -12.39 -8.72 -22.54
CA GLY A 56 -12.71 -8.09 -21.27
C GLY A 56 -12.55 -6.56 -21.40
N ARG A 57 -13.69 -5.88 -21.47
CA ARG A 57 -13.68 -4.42 -21.33
C ARG A 57 -13.22 -4.13 -19.92
N VAL A 58 -12.03 -3.56 -19.80
CA VAL A 58 -11.59 -2.98 -18.54
C VAL A 58 -12.74 -2.07 -18.07
N LYS A 59 -13.35 -2.43 -16.96
CA LYS A 59 -14.41 -1.62 -16.36
C LYS A 59 -13.74 -0.40 -15.72
N TRP A 60 -13.50 0.63 -16.52
CA TRP A 60 -12.83 1.86 -16.06
C TRP A 60 -13.45 2.44 -14.79
N GLY A 61 -14.78 2.34 -14.66
CA GLY A 61 -15.46 2.77 -13.44
C GLY A 61 -14.99 2.00 -12.21
N ALA A 62 -14.91 0.67 -12.28
CA ALA A 62 -14.41 -0.15 -11.17
C ALA A 62 -12.94 0.15 -10.85
N LEU A 63 -12.11 0.38 -11.87
CA LEU A 63 -10.70 0.74 -11.68
C LEU A 63 -10.56 2.08 -10.96
N ILE A 64 -11.31 3.10 -11.39
CA ILE A 64 -11.32 4.43 -10.78
C ILE A 64 -11.79 4.34 -9.32
N THR A 65 -12.85 3.55 -9.03
CA THR A 65 -13.35 3.37 -7.65
C THR A 65 -12.29 2.71 -6.75
N ILE A 66 -11.57 1.70 -7.26
CA ILE A 66 -10.50 1.04 -6.50
C ILE A 66 -9.36 2.04 -6.23
N ILE A 67 -8.93 2.81 -7.24
CA ILE A 67 -7.87 3.82 -7.07
C ILE A 67 -8.30 4.88 -6.05
N ALA A 68 -9.53 5.39 -6.15
CA ALA A 68 -10.06 6.37 -5.21
C ALA A 68 -10.08 5.83 -3.77
N LEU A 69 -10.54 4.58 -3.58
CA LEU A 69 -10.53 3.94 -2.26
C LEU A 69 -9.11 3.81 -1.70
N PHE A 70 -8.15 3.37 -2.52
CA PHE A 70 -6.74 3.28 -2.14
C PHE A 70 -6.16 4.64 -1.74
N THR A 71 -6.47 5.69 -2.50
CA THR A 71 -6.01 7.06 -2.20
C THR A 71 -6.56 7.56 -0.86
N ILE A 72 -7.83 7.29 -0.57
CA ILE A 72 -8.46 7.65 0.71
C ILE A 72 -7.78 6.91 1.87
N ILE A 73 -7.55 5.60 1.75
CA ILE A 73 -6.89 4.79 2.79
C ILE A 73 -5.47 5.31 3.06
N ILE A 74 -4.67 5.56 2.02
CA ILE A 74 -3.32 6.12 2.14
C ILE A 74 -3.37 7.50 2.81
N GLY A 75 -4.34 8.35 2.45
CA GLY A 75 -4.56 9.64 3.07
C GLY A 75 -4.83 9.54 4.58
N ILE A 76 -5.72 8.66 5.00
CA ILE A 76 -6.03 8.41 6.42
C ILE A 76 -4.77 7.93 7.17
N ILE A 77 -4.04 6.95 6.62
CA ILE A 77 -2.81 6.43 7.24
C ILE A 77 -1.76 7.53 7.40
N THR A 78 -1.57 8.36 6.37
CA THR A 78 -0.59 9.46 6.42
C THR A 78 -0.92 10.53 7.46
N LEU A 79 -2.18 10.83 7.66
CA LEU A 79 -2.63 11.82 8.65
C LEU A 79 -2.59 11.28 10.09
N THR A 80 -2.87 10.00 10.27
CA THR A 80 -3.01 9.40 11.62
C THR A 80 -1.73 8.76 12.16
N LYS A 81 -0.77 8.39 11.29
CA LYS A 81 0.45 7.66 11.68
C LYS A 81 1.22 8.30 12.83
N ASN A 82 1.39 9.63 12.81
CA ASN A 82 2.17 10.34 13.82
C ASN A 82 1.45 10.37 15.18
N ILE A 83 0.13 10.48 15.16
CA ILE A 83 -0.71 10.47 16.38
C ILE A 83 -0.67 9.08 17.01
N ILE A 84 -0.83 8.04 16.19
CA ILE A 84 -0.78 6.64 16.65
C ILE A 84 0.62 6.32 17.20
N ALA A 85 1.67 6.69 16.49
CA ALA A 85 3.04 6.48 16.93
C ALA A 85 3.34 7.17 18.26
N LYS A 86 2.95 8.45 18.40
CA LYS A 86 3.08 9.18 19.66
C LYS A 86 2.38 8.44 20.79
N LYS A 87 1.14 8.02 20.61
CA LYS A 87 0.36 7.32 21.64
C LYS A 87 0.98 5.98 22.03
N VAL A 88 1.47 5.20 21.05
CA VAL A 88 2.15 3.94 21.32
C VAL A 88 3.43 4.15 22.11
N ILE A 89 4.27 5.13 21.71
CA ILE A 89 5.53 5.43 22.42
C ILE A 89 5.25 5.89 23.85
N VAL A 90 4.29 6.82 24.03
CA VAL A 90 3.91 7.30 25.38
C VAL A 90 3.46 6.14 26.25
N ASN A 91 2.50 5.32 25.79
CA ASN A 91 1.99 4.20 26.57
C ASN A 91 3.09 3.18 26.93
N THR A 92 4.00 2.91 25.98
CA THR A 92 5.12 1.99 26.20
C THR A 92 6.09 2.56 27.23
N CYS A 93 6.45 3.85 27.12
CA CYS A 93 7.30 4.51 28.09
C CYS A 93 6.64 4.54 29.49
N GLU A 94 5.38 4.92 29.59
CA GLU A 94 4.64 4.93 30.85
C GLU A 94 4.58 3.52 31.49
N SER A 95 4.44 2.47 30.69
CA SER A 95 4.45 1.08 31.16
C SER A 95 5.82 0.62 31.66
N ILE A 96 6.90 1.09 31.03
CA ILE A 96 8.27 0.67 31.38
C ILE A 96 8.76 1.43 32.63
N PHE A 97 8.54 2.76 32.66
CA PHE A 97 9.07 3.64 33.70
C PHE A 97 8.12 3.82 34.88
N GLU A 98 6.88 3.32 34.76
CA GLU A 98 5.81 3.50 35.75
C GLU A 98 5.63 4.97 36.14
N ALA A 99 5.89 5.88 35.21
CA ALA A 99 5.85 7.31 35.36
C ALA A 99 5.39 7.97 34.06
N LYS A 100 4.85 9.18 34.15
CA LYS A 100 4.32 9.91 33.00
C LYS A 100 5.41 10.17 31.96
N CYS A 101 5.07 9.92 30.70
CA CYS A 101 5.90 10.23 29.54
C CYS A 101 5.23 11.31 28.69
N ASP A 102 5.89 12.42 28.51
CA ASP A 102 5.44 13.52 27.65
C ASP A 102 6.30 13.60 26.39
N ILE A 103 5.66 13.73 25.23
CA ILE A 103 6.32 13.87 23.94
C ILE A 103 5.72 15.08 23.22
N GLY A 104 6.56 16.03 22.84
CA GLY A 104 6.12 17.20 22.10
C GLY A 104 5.69 16.86 20.68
N TYR A 105 6.56 16.24 19.92
CA TYR A 105 6.34 15.98 18.50
C TYR A 105 6.91 14.63 18.07
N VAL A 106 6.15 13.91 17.24
CA VAL A 106 6.59 12.68 16.56
C VAL A 106 6.29 12.80 15.09
N ASN A 107 7.26 12.47 14.25
CA ASN A 107 7.07 12.36 12.81
C ASN A 107 7.75 11.10 12.27
N ILE A 108 7.01 10.30 11.55
CA ILE A 108 7.51 9.15 10.80
C ILE A 108 7.35 9.47 9.32
N SER A 109 8.43 9.55 8.57
CA SER A 109 8.43 9.70 7.12
C SER A 109 8.91 8.41 6.47
N LEU A 110 7.99 7.72 5.79
CA LEU A 110 8.36 6.51 5.04
C LEU A 110 9.09 6.84 3.74
N PHE A 111 8.80 8.01 3.14
CA PHE A 111 9.48 8.44 1.92
C PHE A 111 10.93 8.84 2.17
N ASP A 112 11.17 9.55 3.27
CA ASP A 112 12.52 9.97 3.67
C ASP A 112 13.19 8.92 4.57
N SER A 113 12.51 7.79 4.82
CA SER A 113 12.99 6.71 5.69
C SER A 113 13.50 7.24 7.04
N SER A 114 12.77 8.19 7.64
CA SER A 114 13.19 8.88 8.85
C SER A 114 12.14 8.88 9.94
N PHE A 115 12.62 8.82 11.19
CA PHE A 115 11.84 9.00 12.40
C PHE A 115 12.40 10.18 13.18
N LYS A 116 11.53 11.11 13.58
CA LYS A 116 11.91 12.28 14.36
C LYS A 116 11.00 12.39 15.58
N LEU A 117 11.62 12.52 16.74
CA LEU A 117 10.93 12.74 18.00
C LEU A 117 11.53 13.98 18.67
N LYS A 118 10.69 14.87 19.21
CA LYS A 118 11.14 16.07 19.90
C LYS A 118 10.46 16.21 21.27
N ASN A 119 11.23 16.75 22.20
CA ASN A 119 10.81 17.04 23.56
C ASN A 119 10.23 15.78 24.23
N LEU A 120 11.07 14.76 24.39
CA LEU A 120 10.75 13.58 25.19
C LEU A 120 11.12 13.90 26.66
N GLU A 121 10.12 13.83 27.52
CA GLU A 121 10.28 13.98 28.96
C GLU A 121 9.70 12.77 29.67
N ILE A 122 10.51 12.05 30.41
CA ILE A 122 10.11 10.90 31.22
C ILE A 122 10.21 11.33 32.67
N ALA A 123 9.09 11.30 33.41
CA ALA A 123 9.07 11.67 34.80
C ALA A 123 9.84 10.67 35.65
N ASN A 124 10.36 11.15 36.79
CA ASN A 124 10.89 10.29 37.83
C ASN A 124 9.74 9.75 38.68
N LYS A 125 9.66 8.42 38.83
CA LYS A 125 8.64 7.77 39.65
C LYS A 125 8.69 8.20 41.12
N ASP A 126 9.91 8.31 41.67
CA ASP A 126 10.14 8.65 43.08
C ASP A 126 10.02 10.17 43.35
N GLU A 127 10.32 11.01 42.35
CA GLU A 127 10.20 12.45 42.41
C GLU A 127 9.33 12.98 41.25
N PRO A 128 7.99 12.88 41.30
CA PRO A 128 7.11 13.17 40.17
C PRO A 128 7.18 14.61 39.64
N MET A 129 7.76 15.54 40.37
CA MET A 129 7.99 16.93 39.94
C MET A 129 9.32 17.11 39.19
N LYS A 130 10.06 16.03 38.97
CA LYS A 130 11.31 16.01 38.19
C LYS A 130 11.24 15.02 37.04
N ASN A 131 12.02 15.29 36.01
CA ASN A 131 12.27 14.35 34.93
C ASN A 131 13.41 13.40 35.30
N LEU A 132 13.22 12.10 35.08
CA LEU A 132 14.30 11.12 35.07
C LEU A 132 15.22 11.41 33.89
N ILE A 133 14.63 11.61 32.70
CA ILE A 133 15.33 11.92 31.45
C ILE A 133 14.50 12.94 30.67
N SER A 134 15.18 13.93 30.11
CA SER A 134 14.66 14.88 29.13
C SER A 134 15.56 14.89 27.91
N ILE A 135 14.97 14.74 26.72
CA ILE A 135 15.68 14.72 25.46
C ILE A 135 15.04 15.71 24.50
N GLU A 136 15.81 16.65 23.98
CA GLU A 136 15.31 17.67 23.05
C GLU A 136 14.92 17.08 21.70
N SER A 137 15.78 16.27 21.11
CA SER A 137 15.47 15.60 19.84
C SER A 137 16.17 14.27 19.67
N ILE A 138 15.44 13.34 19.06
CA ILE A 138 15.94 12.07 18.54
C ILE A 138 15.61 12.03 17.05
N ASN A 139 16.63 11.89 16.22
CA ASN A 139 16.48 11.68 14.79
C ASN A 139 17.09 10.32 14.45
N LEU A 140 16.34 9.50 13.72
CA LEU A 140 16.74 8.18 13.29
C LEU A 140 16.43 8.05 11.81
N ASP A 141 17.46 7.77 11.03
CA ASP A 141 17.33 7.38 9.63
C ASP A 141 17.48 5.87 9.51
N PHE A 142 16.63 5.23 8.72
CA PHE A 142 16.56 3.77 8.62
C PHE A 142 16.40 3.30 7.17
N ASP A 143 16.88 2.09 6.87
CA ASP A 143 16.69 1.49 5.55
C ASP A 143 15.27 0.90 5.41
N LEU A 144 14.40 1.59 4.63
CA LEU A 144 13.04 1.13 4.38
C LEU A 144 13.01 -0.21 3.64
N VAL A 145 13.96 -0.49 2.75
CA VAL A 145 13.98 -1.75 2.00
C VAL A 145 14.28 -2.92 2.93
N GLN A 146 15.20 -2.74 3.87
CA GLN A 146 15.48 -3.76 4.89
C GLN A 146 14.31 -3.93 5.87
N LEU A 147 13.67 -2.83 6.23
CA LEU A 147 12.46 -2.87 7.07
C LEU A 147 11.33 -3.68 6.43
N LEU A 148 11.10 -3.52 5.12
CA LEU A 148 10.14 -4.32 4.35
C LEU A 148 10.51 -5.81 4.29
N ARG A 149 11.78 -6.14 4.50
CA ARG A 149 12.30 -7.51 4.63
C ARG A 149 12.32 -8.02 6.08
N ALA A 150 11.60 -7.35 6.97
CA ALA A 150 11.57 -7.61 8.41
C ALA A 150 12.96 -7.50 9.08
N ARG A 151 13.84 -6.64 8.56
CA ARG A 151 15.16 -6.32 9.14
C ARG A 151 15.18 -4.84 9.48
N PHE A 152 15.43 -4.52 10.74
CA PHE A 152 15.63 -3.14 11.16
C PHE A 152 17.12 -2.78 11.01
N VAL A 153 17.41 -1.84 10.13
CA VAL A 153 18.75 -1.27 9.93
C VAL A 153 18.63 0.22 10.13
N ALA A 154 19.37 0.75 11.10
CA ALA A 154 19.52 2.19 11.32
C ALA A 154 20.77 2.65 10.59
N ASP A 155 20.61 3.65 9.71
CA ASP A 155 21.70 4.25 8.97
C ASP A 155 22.37 5.35 9.82
N GLU A 156 21.56 6.15 10.51
CA GLU A 156 22.04 7.21 11.40
C GLU A 156 21.10 7.37 12.60
N LEU A 157 21.67 7.53 13.78
CA LEU A 157 20.94 7.91 15.00
C LEU A 157 21.61 9.13 15.62
N SER A 158 20.86 10.22 15.71
CA SER A 158 21.30 11.46 16.37
C SER A 158 20.40 11.76 17.55
N ILE A 159 20.98 11.89 18.74
CA ILE A 159 20.30 12.28 19.97
C ILE A 159 20.93 13.59 20.45
N MET A 160 20.10 14.58 20.66
CA MET A 160 20.57 15.92 21.04
C MET A 160 20.01 16.32 22.39
N LYS A 161 20.87 16.89 23.20
CA LYS A 161 20.57 17.52 24.49
C LYS A 161 19.82 16.59 25.44
N VAL A 162 20.56 15.62 25.97
CA VAL A 162 20.07 14.72 27.01
C VAL A 162 20.35 15.35 28.37
N GLU A 163 19.30 15.58 29.12
CA GLU A 163 19.38 16.13 30.49
C GLU A 163 18.67 15.18 31.45
N THR A 164 19.13 15.18 32.70
CA THR A 164 18.53 14.38 33.77
C THR A 164 18.16 15.28 34.94
N ASN A 165 17.22 14.86 35.72
CA ASN A 165 16.81 15.57 36.96
C ASN A 165 16.33 17.02 36.71
N THR A 166 15.70 17.27 35.55
CA THR A 166 15.13 18.58 35.22
C THR A 166 13.75 18.79 35.91
N ASP A 167 13.44 20.03 36.28
CA ASP A 167 12.17 20.33 36.90
C ASP A 167 11.00 20.24 35.92
N ARG A 168 9.84 19.76 36.42
CA ARG A 168 8.58 19.65 35.66
C ARG A 168 7.61 20.73 36.11
N LYS A 169 6.78 21.21 35.19
CA LYS A 169 5.66 22.13 35.49
C LYS A 169 4.47 21.41 36.12
N TYR A 170 4.31 20.12 35.84
CA TYR A 170 3.18 19.31 36.31
C TYR A 170 3.69 17.97 36.82
N SER A 171 3.03 17.42 37.84
CA SER A 171 3.37 16.10 38.35
C SER A 171 3.34 15.00 37.27
N GLY A 172 4.33 14.14 37.32
CA GLY A 172 4.43 12.96 36.47
C GLY A 172 3.91 11.67 37.11
N ASP A 173 3.18 11.77 38.20
CA ASP A 173 2.54 10.63 38.86
C ASP A 173 1.39 10.10 37.99
N ILE A 174 1.37 8.76 37.77
CA ILE A 174 0.31 8.05 37.05
C ILE A 174 -0.45 7.07 37.91
N SER A 175 -0.22 7.07 39.22
CA SER A 175 -0.86 6.12 40.14
C SER A 175 -2.39 6.17 40.17
N GLU A 176 -2.98 7.29 39.71
CA GLU A 176 -4.44 7.42 39.55
C GLU A 176 -5.00 6.82 38.25
N LYS A 177 -4.13 6.35 37.33
CA LYS A 177 -4.55 5.81 36.02
C LYS A 177 -4.57 4.26 35.90
N ILE A 178 -4.19 3.59 37.00
CA ILE A 178 -4.11 2.10 36.99
C ILE A 178 -5.33 1.51 37.69
#